data_ad0306f73ce22795d285b67733277eff
#
_entry.id   ad0306f73ce22795d285b67733277eff
#
_cell.length_a   1.000
_cell.length_b   1.000
_cell.length_c   1.000
_cell.angle_alpha   90.00
_cell.angle_beta   90.00
_cell.angle_gamma   90.00
#
_symmetry.space_group_name_H-M   'P 1'
#
loop_
_entity.id
_entity.type
_entity.pdbx_description
1 polymer ?
#
loop_
_entity_poly.entity_id
_entity_poly.type
_entity_poly.pdbx_seq_one_letter_code
_entity_poly.pdbx_strand_id
1 'polypeptide(L)'
;NIGFDNFTTDYVIPVEVPHRAKDFDTYGLLFKGQSKNLFFLPDHDSWEETLRFVAEDNPLNWFKSLEADIVLLDGTFWDEKELKDRPQNKVSHPTVKNTLELVEKRDYGHPRIVFVHFNHTNPLHYPDSSEFKKVIDMGWEIGEEGMEFSI
;
A
#
# COMPACT_ATOMS: atom_id res chain seq x y z
N ASN A 1 -14.47 7.67 -1.00
CA ASN A 1 -14.55 7.61 -2.47
C ASN A 1 -13.37 8.39 -3.04
N ILE A 2 -12.38 7.69 -3.55
CA ILE A 2 -11.35 8.32 -4.39
C ILE A 2 -12.08 8.64 -5.70
N GLY A 3 -12.29 9.92 -5.98
CA GLY A 3 -12.94 10.36 -7.21
C GLY A 3 -12.00 10.15 -8.39
N PHE A 4 -12.44 9.40 -9.38
CA PHE A 4 -11.69 9.15 -10.62
C PHE A 4 -12.15 10.06 -11.78
N ASP A 5 -12.84 11.17 -11.47
CA ASP A 5 -13.56 11.97 -12.48
C ASP A 5 -12.66 12.72 -13.48
N ASN A 6 -11.33 12.76 -13.27
CA ASN A 6 -10.38 13.45 -14.16
C ASN A 6 -9.14 12.60 -14.47
N PHE A 7 -9.29 11.28 -14.57
CA PHE A 7 -8.16 10.40 -14.87
C PHE A 7 -7.80 10.47 -16.35
N THR A 8 -6.66 11.09 -16.67
CA THR A 8 -6.01 10.93 -17.97
C THR A 8 -4.85 9.95 -17.79
N THR A 9 -5.10 8.68 -18.04
CA THR A 9 -4.07 7.65 -18.10
C THR A 9 -4.01 7.07 -19.49
N ASP A 10 -2.81 6.80 -19.99
CA ASP A 10 -2.67 6.18 -21.30
C ASP A 10 -3.15 4.72 -21.25
N TYR A 11 -2.93 4.03 -20.13
CA TYR A 11 -3.46 2.68 -19.91
C TYR A 11 -3.32 2.23 -18.45
N VAL A 12 -4.08 1.19 -18.09
CA VAL A 12 -4.05 0.54 -16.79
C VAL A 12 -3.59 -0.91 -16.96
N ILE A 13 -2.60 -1.32 -16.18
CA ILE A 13 -2.06 -2.68 -16.18
C ILE A 13 -2.50 -3.36 -14.88
N PRO A 14 -3.25 -4.47 -14.93
CA PRO A 14 -3.49 -5.31 -13.77
C PRO A 14 -2.19 -6.04 -13.40
N VAL A 15 -1.83 -5.99 -12.13
CA VAL A 15 -0.68 -6.69 -11.54
C VAL A 15 -1.22 -7.71 -10.56
N GLU A 16 -1.11 -8.99 -10.91
CA GLU A 16 -1.60 -10.07 -10.04
C GLU A 16 -0.81 -10.13 -8.74
N VAL A 17 -1.54 -10.33 -7.64
CA VAL A 17 -0.97 -10.49 -6.30
C VAL A 17 -1.64 -11.64 -5.57
N PRO A 18 -0.93 -12.35 -4.68
CA PRO A 18 -1.53 -13.41 -3.90
C PRO A 18 -2.58 -12.85 -2.94
N HIS A 19 -3.68 -13.57 -2.80
CA HIS A 19 -4.70 -13.31 -1.80
C HIS A 19 -5.32 -14.64 -1.36
N ARG A 20 -5.72 -14.76 -0.08
CA ARG A 20 -6.24 -16.01 0.49
C ARG A 20 -7.60 -16.45 -0.03
N ALA A 21 -8.32 -15.61 -0.74
CA ALA A 21 -9.55 -15.99 -1.42
C ALA A 21 -9.20 -16.93 -2.58
N LYS A 22 -9.29 -18.23 -2.35
CA LYS A 22 -8.86 -19.29 -3.30
C LYS A 22 -9.63 -19.32 -4.62
N ASP A 23 -10.76 -18.63 -4.69
CA ASP A 23 -11.68 -18.69 -5.84
C ASP A 23 -11.63 -17.43 -6.73
N PHE A 24 -10.82 -16.44 -6.37
CA PHE A 24 -10.74 -15.16 -7.11
C PHE A 24 -9.31 -14.66 -7.17
N ASP A 25 -8.88 -14.24 -8.36
CA ASP A 25 -7.62 -13.55 -8.56
C ASP A 25 -7.71 -12.12 -8.00
N THR A 26 -6.65 -11.68 -7.34
CA THR A 26 -6.55 -10.32 -6.79
C THR A 26 -5.49 -9.55 -7.57
N TYR A 27 -5.79 -8.30 -7.87
CA TYR A 27 -4.92 -7.45 -8.67
C TYR A 27 -4.67 -6.10 -8.00
N GLY A 28 -3.42 -5.66 -7.96
CA GLY A 28 -3.08 -4.25 -7.93
C GLY A 28 -3.27 -3.64 -9.33
N LEU A 29 -3.44 -2.33 -9.39
CA LEU A 29 -3.63 -1.60 -10.65
C LEU A 29 -2.48 -0.61 -10.86
N LEU A 30 -1.71 -0.79 -11.92
CA LEU A 30 -0.66 0.14 -12.32
C LEU A 30 -1.21 1.09 -13.39
N PHE A 31 -1.34 2.35 -13.05
CA PHE A 31 -1.76 3.42 -13.94
C PHE A 31 -0.53 4.08 -14.55
N LYS A 32 -0.38 3.99 -15.85
CA LYS A 32 0.68 4.66 -16.60
C LYS A 32 0.20 6.05 -17.01
N GLY A 33 0.73 7.08 -16.39
CA GLY A 33 0.42 8.47 -16.72
C GLY A 33 1.44 9.12 -17.64
N GLN A 34 1.22 10.38 -17.98
CA GLN A 34 2.11 11.12 -18.89
C GLN A 34 3.47 11.47 -18.27
N SER A 35 3.50 11.65 -16.96
CA SER A 35 4.71 12.07 -16.25
C SER A 35 5.11 11.13 -15.12
N LYS A 36 4.17 10.40 -14.55
CA LYS A 36 4.37 9.49 -13.42
C LYS A 36 3.47 8.27 -13.51
N ASN A 37 3.92 7.18 -12.95
CA ASN A 37 3.15 5.96 -12.82
C ASN A 37 2.64 5.84 -11.38
N LEU A 38 1.37 5.47 -11.22
CA LEU A 38 0.75 5.22 -9.92
C LEU A 38 0.37 3.75 -9.80
N PHE A 39 0.85 3.09 -8.74
CA PHE A 39 0.45 1.73 -8.40
C PHE A 39 -0.53 1.74 -7.23
N PHE A 40 -1.72 1.19 -7.44
CA PHE A 40 -2.78 1.07 -6.44
C PHE A 40 -2.86 -0.38 -5.96
N LEU A 41 -2.46 -0.61 -4.72
CA LEU A 41 -2.43 -1.92 -4.06
C LEU A 41 -3.08 -1.82 -2.67
N PRO A 42 -4.42 -1.71 -2.60
CA PRO A 42 -5.12 -1.52 -1.32
C PRO A 42 -5.35 -2.82 -0.55
N ASP A 43 -5.12 -3.97 -1.19
CA ASP A 43 -5.40 -5.29 -0.61
C ASP A 43 -4.49 -6.35 -1.22
N HIS A 44 -3.72 -7.03 -0.39
CA HIS A 44 -2.90 -8.17 -0.79
C HIS A 44 -2.58 -9.04 0.44
N ASP A 45 -2.02 -10.22 0.24
CA ASP A 45 -1.61 -11.09 1.34
C ASP A 45 -0.35 -10.55 2.06
N SER A 46 0.20 -11.32 2.98
CA SER A 46 1.43 -10.93 3.68
C SER A 46 2.54 -10.54 2.70
N TRP A 47 3.48 -9.70 3.15
CA TRP A 47 4.66 -9.37 2.35
C TRP A 47 5.48 -10.61 1.99
N GLU A 48 5.55 -11.62 2.87
CA GLU A 48 6.25 -12.86 2.59
C GLU A 48 5.67 -13.59 1.36
N GLU A 49 4.33 -13.72 1.29
CA GLU A 49 3.66 -14.37 0.16
C GLU A 49 3.74 -13.51 -1.10
N THR A 50 3.54 -12.20 -0.97
CA THR A 50 3.56 -11.27 -2.10
C THR A 50 4.95 -11.20 -2.74
N LEU A 51 6.01 -10.99 -1.95
CA LEU A 51 7.37 -10.88 -2.47
C LEU A 51 7.86 -12.21 -3.07
N ARG A 52 7.49 -13.34 -2.47
CA ARG A 52 7.76 -14.66 -3.08
C ARG A 52 7.07 -14.81 -4.43
N PHE A 53 5.81 -14.39 -4.54
CA PHE A 53 5.02 -14.50 -5.76
C PHE A 53 5.60 -13.63 -6.89
N VAL A 54 5.98 -12.41 -6.60
CA VAL A 54 6.56 -11.48 -7.58
C VAL A 54 8.07 -11.65 -7.78
N ALA A 55 8.71 -12.58 -7.07
CA ALA A 55 10.14 -12.88 -7.12
C ALA A 55 11.04 -11.67 -6.81
N GLU A 56 10.67 -10.88 -5.80
CA GLU A 56 11.43 -9.72 -5.34
C GLU A 56 11.85 -9.85 -3.87
N ASP A 57 12.91 -9.16 -3.47
CA ASP A 57 13.48 -9.25 -2.12
C ASP A 57 12.82 -8.30 -1.12
N ASN A 58 12.30 -7.17 -1.59
CA ASN A 58 11.63 -6.17 -0.75
C ASN A 58 10.64 -5.32 -1.57
N PRO A 59 9.69 -4.63 -0.89
CA PRO A 59 8.67 -3.85 -1.57
C PRO A 59 9.22 -2.74 -2.48
N LEU A 60 10.30 -2.06 -2.08
CA LEU A 60 10.87 -0.94 -2.85
C LEU A 60 11.48 -1.42 -4.17
N ASN A 61 12.13 -2.59 -4.18
CA ASN A 61 12.64 -3.20 -5.41
C ASN A 61 11.49 -3.55 -6.36
N TRP A 62 10.42 -4.13 -5.81
CA TRP A 62 9.23 -4.42 -6.61
C TRP A 62 8.59 -3.17 -7.20
N PHE A 63 8.37 -2.12 -6.40
CA PHE A 63 7.81 -0.87 -6.90
C PHE A 63 8.70 -0.23 -7.96
N LYS A 64 10.02 -0.34 -7.81
CA LYS A 64 10.99 0.11 -8.82
C LYS A 64 10.92 -0.71 -10.11
N SER A 65 10.74 -2.03 -10.02
CA SER A 65 10.59 -2.90 -11.21
C SER A 65 9.32 -2.59 -11.98
N LEU A 66 8.26 -2.12 -11.29
CA LEU A 66 7.03 -1.61 -11.89
C LEU A 66 7.15 -0.18 -12.43
N GLU A 67 8.28 0.48 -12.21
CA GLU A 67 8.46 1.92 -12.49
C GLU A 67 7.40 2.80 -11.79
N ALA A 68 6.96 2.41 -10.60
CA ALA A 68 5.96 3.16 -9.85
C ALA A 68 6.59 4.36 -9.14
N ASP A 69 6.12 5.56 -9.45
CA ASP A 69 6.53 6.80 -8.78
C ASP A 69 5.68 7.08 -7.54
N ILE A 70 4.42 6.64 -7.57
CA ILE A 70 3.45 6.78 -6.49
C ILE A 70 2.85 5.40 -6.22
N VAL A 71 2.76 5.04 -4.94
CA VAL A 71 2.16 3.77 -4.51
C VAL A 71 1.09 4.06 -3.46
N LEU A 72 -0.18 3.75 -3.78
CA LEU A 72 -1.26 3.74 -2.82
C LEU A 72 -1.34 2.33 -2.24
N LEU A 73 -0.90 2.18 -0.99
CA LEU A 73 -0.58 0.89 -0.40
C LEU A 73 -1.55 0.51 0.72
N ASP A 74 -1.76 -0.78 0.88
CA ASP A 74 -2.57 -1.36 1.95
C ASP A 74 -2.14 -0.83 3.33
N GLY A 75 -3.06 -0.18 3.99
CA GLY A 75 -2.93 0.37 5.33
C GLY A 75 -3.98 -0.17 6.29
N THR A 76 -4.65 -1.29 5.96
CA THR A 76 -5.83 -1.79 6.68
C THR A 76 -5.62 -1.86 8.18
N PHE A 77 -4.53 -2.45 8.64
CA PHE A 77 -4.20 -2.58 10.06
C PHE A 77 -2.83 -1.98 10.39
N TRP A 78 -2.74 -1.31 11.55
CA TRP A 78 -1.47 -0.85 12.07
C TRP A 78 -0.58 -2.00 12.51
N ASP A 79 -1.09 -2.85 13.41
CA ASP A 79 -0.41 -4.05 13.88
C ASP A 79 -1.40 -5.19 14.20
N GLU A 80 -0.85 -6.33 14.58
CA GLU A 80 -1.60 -7.55 14.89
C GLU A 80 -2.56 -7.40 16.08
N LYS A 81 -2.33 -6.43 16.97
CA LYS A 81 -3.12 -6.22 18.19
C LYS A 81 -4.50 -5.64 17.91
N GLU A 82 -4.67 -5.01 16.74
CA GLU A 82 -6.00 -4.57 16.31
C GLU A 82 -6.97 -5.74 16.09
N LEU A 83 -6.43 -6.95 15.95
CA LEU A 83 -7.17 -8.17 15.64
C LEU A 83 -7.47 -9.00 16.89
N LYS A 84 -7.84 -8.38 18.01
CA LYS A 84 -7.97 -8.96 19.36
C LYS A 84 -8.65 -10.33 19.45
N ASP A 85 -9.52 -10.66 18.50
CA ASP A 85 -10.31 -11.90 18.50
C ASP A 85 -10.09 -12.79 17.26
N ARG A 86 -9.11 -12.46 16.40
CA ARG A 86 -8.80 -13.25 15.20
C ARG A 86 -7.33 -13.64 15.17
N PRO A 87 -6.99 -14.92 15.05
CA PRO A 87 -5.60 -15.32 14.86
C PRO A 87 -5.09 -14.71 13.53
N GLN A 88 -3.92 -14.09 13.58
CA GLN A 88 -3.28 -13.36 12.48
C GLN A 88 -3.16 -14.19 11.19
N ASN A 89 -2.96 -15.51 11.33
CA ASN A 89 -2.95 -16.42 10.17
C ASN A 89 -4.28 -16.52 9.41
N LYS A 90 -5.31 -15.77 9.83
CA LYS A 90 -6.62 -15.67 9.17
C LYS A 90 -6.90 -14.31 8.53
N VAL A 91 -5.97 -13.37 8.65
CA VAL A 91 -6.12 -12.02 8.09
C VAL A 91 -5.11 -11.83 6.97
N SER A 92 -5.61 -11.49 5.81
CA SER A 92 -4.85 -11.43 4.56
C SER A 92 -4.31 -10.03 4.23
N HIS A 93 -3.95 -9.26 5.25
CA HIS A 93 -3.35 -7.94 5.01
C HIS A 93 -2.01 -7.84 5.72
N PRO A 94 -0.97 -7.28 5.09
CA PRO A 94 0.23 -6.89 5.81
C PRO A 94 -0.11 -5.74 6.76
N THR A 95 0.54 -5.68 7.91
CA THR A 95 0.35 -4.52 8.79
C THR A 95 1.22 -3.35 8.31
N VAL A 96 0.76 -2.11 8.56
CA VAL A 96 1.59 -0.92 8.28
C VAL A 96 2.93 -1.01 9.00
N LYS A 97 2.94 -1.49 10.24
CA LYS A 97 4.18 -1.68 11.01
C LYS A 97 5.16 -2.62 10.32
N ASN A 98 4.69 -3.76 9.80
CA ASN A 98 5.53 -4.68 9.05
C ASN A 98 6.04 -4.05 7.74
N THR A 99 5.17 -3.33 7.04
CA THR A 99 5.56 -2.59 5.83
C THR A 99 6.67 -1.58 6.13
N LEU A 100 6.55 -0.78 7.21
CA LEU A 100 7.56 0.20 7.61
C LEU A 100 8.92 -0.42 7.94
N GLU A 101 8.94 -1.64 8.50
CA GLU A 101 10.16 -2.39 8.77
C GLU A 101 10.88 -2.81 7.48
N LEU A 102 10.13 -3.10 6.42
CA LEU A 102 10.66 -3.52 5.12
C LEU A 102 11.09 -2.36 4.21
N VAL A 103 10.36 -1.23 4.26
CA VAL A 103 10.66 -0.06 3.41
C VAL A 103 11.57 0.95 4.10
N GLU A 104 11.81 0.79 5.42
CA GLU A 104 12.64 1.69 6.22
C GLU A 104 12.23 3.18 6.09
N LYS A 105 13.17 4.09 6.36
CA LYS A 105 12.96 5.51 6.18
C LYS A 105 13.10 5.90 4.70
N ARG A 106 12.19 6.74 4.23
CA ARG A 106 12.21 7.22 2.84
C ARG A 106 13.50 7.95 2.52
N ASP A 107 14.09 7.60 1.39
CA ASP A 107 15.28 8.25 0.83
C ASP A 107 14.99 8.78 -0.57
N TYR A 108 15.92 9.58 -1.11
CA TYR A 108 15.85 10.11 -2.46
C TYR A 108 15.85 8.96 -3.48
N GLY A 109 14.87 8.98 -4.39
CA GLY A 109 14.69 7.92 -5.39
C GLY A 109 13.72 6.82 -5.01
N HIS A 110 13.22 6.80 -3.74
CA HIS A 110 12.11 5.95 -3.38
C HIS A 110 10.78 6.51 -3.92
N PRO A 111 9.81 5.66 -4.26
CA PRO A 111 8.49 6.12 -4.65
C PRO A 111 7.82 6.89 -3.52
N ARG A 112 6.79 7.65 -3.85
CA ARG A 112 5.88 8.23 -2.86
C ARG A 112 4.91 7.15 -2.42
N ILE A 113 5.05 6.63 -1.19
CA ILE A 113 4.11 5.66 -0.62
C ILE A 113 3.09 6.39 0.23
N VAL A 114 1.81 6.14 -0.05
CA VAL A 114 0.65 6.66 0.68
C VAL A 114 -0.17 5.49 1.17
N PHE A 115 -0.28 5.31 2.48
CA PHE A 115 -1.12 4.27 3.06
C PHE A 115 -2.59 4.64 2.93
N VAL A 116 -3.40 3.69 2.49
CA VAL A 116 -4.84 3.84 2.24
C VAL A 116 -5.61 2.63 2.78
N HIS A 117 -6.95 2.61 2.62
CA HIS A 117 -7.78 1.44 2.97
C HIS A 117 -7.78 1.09 4.46
N PHE A 118 -7.84 2.09 5.34
CA PHE A 118 -7.78 1.89 6.80
C PHE A 118 -9.03 1.22 7.36
N ASN A 119 -8.83 0.22 8.22
CA ASN A 119 -9.89 -0.26 9.09
C ASN A 119 -10.26 0.82 10.13
N HIS A 120 -11.52 0.85 10.57
CA HIS A 120 -12.03 1.85 11.51
C HIS A 120 -11.31 1.87 12.87
N THR A 121 -10.60 0.78 13.23
CA THR A 121 -9.80 0.69 14.47
C THR A 121 -8.37 1.20 14.30
N ASN A 122 -7.94 1.51 13.08
CA ASN A 122 -6.56 1.85 12.78
C ASN A 122 -6.19 3.20 13.43
N PRO A 123 -5.12 3.27 14.24
CA PRO A 123 -4.68 4.51 14.89
C PRO A 123 -4.25 5.60 13.89
N LEU A 124 -4.02 5.26 12.62
CA LEU A 124 -3.68 6.24 11.59
C LEU A 124 -4.82 7.19 11.23
N HIS A 125 -6.04 6.95 11.71
CA HIS A 125 -7.12 7.94 11.67
C HIS A 125 -6.90 9.16 12.59
N TYR A 126 -5.95 9.07 13.52
CA TYR A 126 -5.72 10.07 14.55
C TYR A 126 -4.35 10.73 14.41
N PRO A 127 -4.25 11.99 13.90
CA PRO A 127 -2.97 12.67 13.68
C PRO A 127 -2.09 12.81 14.94
N ASP A 128 -2.73 12.79 16.12
CA ASP A 128 -2.02 12.88 17.40
C ASP A 128 -1.46 11.54 17.89
N SER A 129 -1.82 10.43 17.26
CA SER A 129 -1.30 9.10 17.63
C SER A 129 0.21 9.00 17.40
N SER A 130 0.87 8.16 18.18
CA SER A 130 2.30 7.84 18.00
C SER A 130 2.56 7.12 16.68
N GLU A 131 1.59 6.35 16.24
CA GLU A 131 1.58 5.56 15.01
C GLU A 131 1.56 6.47 13.78
N PHE A 132 0.66 7.44 13.76
CA PHE A 132 0.58 8.44 12.70
C PHE A 132 1.90 9.21 12.58
N LYS A 133 2.39 9.75 13.71
CA LYS A 133 3.65 10.49 13.76
C LYS A 133 4.82 9.64 13.25
N LYS A 134 4.86 8.35 13.59
CA LYS A 134 5.91 7.44 13.12
C LYS A 134 5.92 7.31 11.59
N VAL A 135 4.77 7.19 10.93
CA VAL A 135 4.68 7.13 9.47
C VAL A 135 5.27 8.41 8.84
N ILE A 136 4.84 9.56 9.36
CA ILE A 136 5.30 10.87 8.86
C ILE A 136 6.81 11.08 9.11
N ASP A 137 7.31 10.74 10.30
CA ASP A 137 8.74 10.87 10.65
C ASP A 137 9.65 9.97 9.79
N MET A 138 9.11 8.87 9.28
CA MET A 138 9.78 8.01 8.30
C MET A 138 9.71 8.55 6.86
N GLY A 139 8.98 9.66 6.63
CA GLY A 139 8.85 10.31 5.32
C GLY A 139 7.79 9.70 4.41
N TRP A 140 6.92 8.84 4.96
CA TRP A 140 5.80 8.24 4.26
C TRP A 140 4.51 9.04 4.51
N GLU A 141 3.46 8.73 3.78
CA GLU A 141 2.24 9.50 3.79
C GLU A 141 1.02 8.66 4.19
N ILE A 142 0.01 9.33 4.72
CA ILE A 142 -1.26 8.75 5.10
C ILE A 142 -2.33 9.38 4.21
N GLY A 143 -3.10 8.54 3.52
CA GLY A 143 -4.12 8.97 2.58
C GLY A 143 -5.30 9.62 3.29
N GLU A 144 -5.75 10.75 2.75
CA GLU A 144 -6.91 11.49 3.21
C GLU A 144 -7.96 11.60 2.10
N GLU A 145 -9.22 11.74 2.48
CA GLU A 145 -10.30 11.97 1.52
C GLU A 145 -10.07 13.28 0.76
N GLY A 146 -10.21 13.24 -0.57
CA GLY A 146 -9.98 14.39 -1.42
C GLY A 146 -8.52 14.60 -1.86
N MET A 147 -7.59 13.70 -1.47
CA MET A 147 -6.20 13.76 -1.94
C MET A 147 -6.14 13.52 -3.45
N GLU A 148 -5.41 14.37 -4.18
CA GLU A 148 -5.26 14.31 -5.63
C GLU A 148 -3.83 13.93 -6.02
N PHE A 149 -3.69 13.15 -7.09
CA PHE A 149 -2.40 12.72 -7.64
C PHE A 149 -2.31 13.08 -9.12
N SER A 150 -1.28 13.83 -9.47
CA SER A 150 -0.94 14.09 -10.89
C SER A 150 0.02 13.01 -11.40
N ILE A 151 -0.36 12.34 -12.47
CA ILE A 151 0.39 11.25 -13.09
C ILE A 151 0.66 11.49 -14.58
#